data_50eca389cbe8d80e2f554f5ecfcea00c
#
_entry.id   50eca389cbe8d80e2f554f5ecfcea00c
#
_cell.length_a   1.000
_cell.length_b   1.000
_cell.length_c   1.000
_cell.angle_alpha   90.00
_cell.angle_beta   90.00
_cell.angle_gamma   90.00
#
_symmetry.space_group_name_H-M   'P 1'
#
loop_
_entity.id
_entity.type
_entity.pdbx_description
1 polymer ?
#
loop_
_entity_poly.entity_id
_entity_poly.type
_entity_poly.pdbx_seq_one_letter_code
_entity_poly.pdbx_strand_id
1 'polypeptide(L)'
;MSPRVPAILGGSPAFPDGLRLLRPTLPPLADIEPGLHDAFVSGMVTKGPALEEYERRLADHLGVAHAVAVSSCTAGLMLVFDAFRGGEAIMPSFTFMATATAAVWAGLTPVFCDIDAETWTLDPRRVEEALRPHTSLIVPVHVFGAPADQEAFEAVGGRAGVAVVYDAAHGFGALHDDHPVGLRGLAQVFSTSPTKLLITAEGGVVATGDDELAARLRAGREYGNAGDHDPAYPGFNARLSEMGALLGLASLELLEGEARRRNTLAGLYRRLLEEIPGISFQRIRPGDRSSYKDFSIRIRAAEFGLHRDQVARALEAEGVATRAYYVPPAHRMRAFARGGRAYDAMLPETDALCDEVLTLPLYGALQESDVERVAACILSLHEGAAGVAAALAPSPAAPPGIP
;
A
#
# COMPACT_ATOMS: atom_id res chain seq x y z
N MET A 1 4.38 34.34 5.23
CA MET A 1 4.50 33.82 6.60
C MET A 1 5.83 34.30 7.19
N SER A 2 5.91 34.69 8.48
CA SER A 2 7.20 35.02 9.12
C SER A 2 8.09 33.77 9.11
N PRO A 3 9.40 33.88 8.83
CA PRO A 3 10.30 32.76 8.78
C PRO A 3 10.30 32.05 10.15
N ARG A 4 9.95 30.77 10.15
CA ARG A 4 9.94 29.92 11.33
C ARG A 4 11.33 29.33 11.55
N VAL A 5 11.83 29.38 12.79
CA VAL A 5 13.07 28.66 13.15
C VAL A 5 12.71 27.18 13.35
N PRO A 6 13.30 26.24 12.59
CA PRO A 6 13.10 24.81 12.82
C PRO A 6 13.41 24.37 14.25
N ALA A 7 12.63 23.43 14.81
CA ALA A 7 12.83 22.91 16.16
C ALA A 7 14.24 22.35 16.38
N ILE A 8 14.80 21.67 15.38
CA ILE A 8 16.17 21.12 15.39
C ILE A 8 17.24 22.22 15.55
N LEU A 9 16.92 23.48 15.25
CA LEU A 9 17.78 24.67 15.41
C LEU A 9 17.43 25.52 16.65
N GLY A 10 16.63 24.97 17.56
CA GLY A 10 16.23 25.64 18.82
C GLY A 10 14.89 26.37 18.76
N GLY A 11 14.14 26.26 17.67
CA GLY A 11 12.75 26.72 17.61
C GLY A 11 11.80 25.83 18.43
N SER A 12 10.57 26.31 18.64
CA SER A 12 9.53 25.47 19.28
C SER A 12 8.96 24.46 18.29
N PRO A 13 8.72 23.19 18.71
CA PRO A 13 8.09 22.20 17.85
C PRO A 13 6.72 22.66 17.32
N ALA A 14 6.43 22.34 16.07
CA ALA A 14 5.13 22.63 15.48
C ALA A 14 4.01 21.80 16.14
N PHE A 15 4.33 20.58 16.54
CA PHE A 15 3.39 19.62 17.13
C PHE A 15 3.96 19.10 18.47
N PRO A 16 3.89 19.86 19.57
CA PRO A 16 4.46 19.43 20.84
C PRO A 16 3.84 18.14 21.39
N ASP A 17 2.57 17.87 21.07
CA ASP A 17 1.86 16.62 21.43
C ASP A 17 2.05 15.50 20.41
N GLY A 18 2.79 15.75 19.33
CA GLY A 18 3.03 14.83 18.22
C GLY A 18 1.88 14.74 17.24
N LEU A 19 2.22 14.63 15.94
CA LEU A 19 1.30 14.35 14.84
C LEU A 19 1.55 12.94 14.30
N ARG A 20 0.54 12.06 14.37
CA ARG A 20 0.63 10.68 13.90
C ARG A 20 0.69 10.63 12.37
N LEU A 21 1.44 9.67 11.82
CA LEU A 21 1.49 9.41 10.38
C LEU A 21 0.13 8.99 9.82
N LEU A 22 -0.58 8.15 10.58
CA LEU A 22 -1.88 7.61 10.19
C LEU A 22 -2.76 7.37 11.43
N ARG A 23 -4.06 7.41 11.21
CA ARG A 23 -5.09 7.08 12.20
C ARG A 23 -6.24 6.38 11.50
N PRO A 24 -6.64 5.17 11.93
CA PRO A 24 -7.80 4.49 11.38
C PRO A 24 -9.07 5.34 11.54
N THR A 25 -9.91 5.39 10.52
CA THR A 25 -11.27 5.91 10.63
C THR A 25 -12.19 4.72 10.85
N LEU A 26 -12.72 4.61 12.05
CA LEU A 26 -13.63 3.52 12.43
C LEU A 26 -15.07 4.02 12.43
N PRO A 27 -16.04 3.18 12.04
CA PRO A 27 -17.45 3.48 12.20
C PRO A 27 -17.82 3.61 13.69
N PRO A 28 -18.91 4.31 14.02
CA PRO A 28 -19.45 4.31 15.38
C PRO A 28 -19.75 2.89 15.87
N LEU A 29 -19.46 2.61 17.13
CA LEU A 29 -19.73 1.29 17.72
C LEU A 29 -21.22 0.91 17.59
N ALA A 30 -22.12 1.89 17.74
CA ALA A 30 -23.56 1.68 17.62
C ALA A 30 -24.01 1.09 16.27
N ASP A 31 -23.22 1.30 15.20
CA ASP A 31 -23.56 0.77 13.87
C ASP A 31 -23.26 -0.74 13.75
N ILE A 32 -22.39 -1.28 14.60
CA ILE A 32 -22.01 -2.69 14.59
C ILE A 32 -22.53 -3.48 15.80
N GLU A 33 -22.90 -2.81 16.88
CA GLU A 33 -23.33 -3.42 18.16
C GLU A 33 -24.50 -4.40 18.01
N PRO A 34 -25.59 -4.10 17.24
CA PRO A 34 -26.68 -5.06 17.05
C PRO A 34 -26.21 -6.38 16.43
N GLY A 35 -25.43 -6.33 15.37
CA GLY A 35 -24.87 -7.52 14.71
C GLY A 35 -23.91 -8.29 15.58
N LEU A 36 -23.09 -7.60 16.40
CA LEU A 36 -22.24 -8.26 17.39
C LEU A 36 -23.08 -9.01 18.42
N HIS A 37 -24.13 -8.38 18.95
CA HIS A 37 -25.06 -9.03 19.89
C HIS A 37 -25.65 -10.31 19.29
N ASP A 38 -26.14 -10.26 18.05
CA ASP A 38 -26.74 -11.41 17.36
C ASP A 38 -25.72 -12.53 17.13
N ALA A 39 -24.48 -12.19 16.73
CA ALA A 39 -23.39 -13.17 16.58
C ALA A 39 -23.06 -13.86 17.91
N PHE A 40 -23.06 -13.12 19.03
CA PHE A 40 -22.78 -13.70 20.36
C PHE A 40 -23.95 -14.56 20.86
N VAL A 41 -25.21 -14.14 20.64
CA VAL A 41 -26.40 -14.90 21.06
C VAL A 41 -26.55 -16.20 20.26
N SER A 42 -26.30 -16.14 18.94
CA SER A 42 -26.40 -17.33 18.07
C SER A 42 -25.17 -18.25 18.16
N GLY A 43 -24.03 -17.73 18.62
CA GLY A 43 -22.73 -18.41 18.56
C GLY A 43 -22.13 -18.46 17.14
N MET A 44 -22.72 -17.80 16.15
CA MET A 44 -22.24 -17.74 14.78
C MET A 44 -21.17 -16.65 14.65
N VAL A 45 -19.92 -16.98 14.99
CA VAL A 45 -18.78 -16.03 15.01
C VAL A 45 -17.89 -16.11 13.76
N THR A 46 -18.21 -17.02 12.84
CA THR A 46 -17.52 -17.21 11.56
C THR A 46 -18.49 -17.85 10.55
N LYS A 47 -18.31 -17.54 9.25
CA LYS A 47 -19.14 -18.10 8.16
C LYS A 47 -20.64 -17.84 8.34
N GLY A 48 -21.00 -16.72 8.89
CA GLY A 48 -22.39 -16.32 9.13
C GLY A 48 -22.90 -15.30 8.13
N PRO A 49 -24.11 -14.78 8.37
CA PRO A 49 -24.81 -13.90 7.44
C PRO A 49 -24.11 -12.56 7.19
N ALA A 50 -23.36 -12.02 8.15
CA ALA A 50 -22.63 -10.79 7.94
C ALA A 50 -21.45 -10.98 6.94
N LEU A 51 -20.78 -12.15 6.97
CA LEU A 51 -19.75 -12.45 5.99
C LEU A 51 -20.34 -12.58 4.58
N GLU A 52 -21.48 -13.26 4.43
CA GLU A 52 -22.17 -13.41 3.14
C GLU A 52 -22.61 -12.04 2.58
N GLU A 53 -23.22 -11.21 3.42
CA GLU A 53 -23.64 -9.86 3.03
C GLU A 53 -22.45 -8.95 2.71
N TYR A 54 -21.34 -9.06 3.46
CA TYR A 54 -20.12 -8.30 3.20
C TYR A 54 -19.53 -8.68 1.83
N GLU A 55 -19.40 -9.96 1.51
CA GLU A 55 -18.93 -10.43 0.20
C GLU A 55 -19.85 -9.93 -0.94
N ARG A 56 -21.16 -10.04 -0.76
CA ARG A 56 -22.15 -9.56 -1.73
C ARG A 56 -22.01 -8.06 -1.99
N ARG A 57 -22.00 -7.24 -0.93
CA ARG A 57 -21.90 -5.78 -1.05
C ARG A 57 -20.57 -5.33 -1.64
N LEU A 58 -19.48 -6.05 -1.35
CA LEU A 58 -18.19 -5.79 -1.97
C LEU A 58 -18.19 -6.13 -3.45
N ALA A 59 -18.80 -7.25 -3.86
CA ALA A 59 -18.95 -7.60 -5.26
C ALA A 59 -19.75 -6.52 -6.02
N ASP A 60 -20.86 -6.06 -5.44
CA ASP A 60 -21.67 -4.96 -5.99
C ASP A 60 -20.86 -3.66 -6.08
N HIS A 61 -20.14 -3.29 -5.01
CA HIS A 61 -19.32 -2.06 -4.97
C HIS A 61 -18.18 -2.07 -6.02
N LEU A 62 -17.50 -3.21 -6.17
CA LEU A 62 -16.40 -3.36 -7.11
C LEU A 62 -16.86 -3.66 -8.55
N GLY A 63 -18.14 -3.98 -8.74
CA GLY A 63 -18.70 -4.36 -10.05
C GLY A 63 -18.19 -5.70 -10.58
N VAL A 64 -17.83 -6.64 -9.68
CA VAL A 64 -17.28 -7.95 -10.02
C VAL A 64 -18.29 -9.07 -9.73
N ALA A 65 -18.11 -10.23 -10.37
CA ALA A 65 -18.96 -11.39 -10.09
C ALA A 65 -18.74 -11.95 -8.68
N HIS A 66 -17.49 -11.91 -8.18
CA HIS A 66 -17.15 -12.47 -6.89
C HIS A 66 -16.21 -11.58 -6.10
N ALA A 67 -16.53 -11.39 -4.82
CA ALA A 67 -15.63 -10.92 -3.79
C ALA A 67 -15.51 -12.01 -2.72
N VAL A 68 -14.31 -12.51 -2.50
CA VAL A 68 -14.05 -13.57 -1.51
C VAL A 68 -13.26 -12.97 -0.36
N ALA A 69 -13.89 -12.86 0.81
CA ALA A 69 -13.24 -12.32 2.00
C ALA A 69 -12.30 -13.35 2.64
N VAL A 70 -11.13 -12.89 3.03
CA VAL A 70 -10.04 -13.70 3.59
C VAL A 70 -9.43 -13.03 4.81
N SER A 71 -8.66 -13.79 5.62
CA SER A 71 -8.07 -13.31 6.87
C SER A 71 -7.04 -12.19 6.71
N SER A 72 -6.46 -12.02 5.52
CA SER A 72 -5.54 -10.93 5.18
C SER A 72 -5.32 -10.85 3.67
N CYS A 73 -4.88 -9.70 3.16
CA CYS A 73 -4.44 -9.57 1.76
C CYS A 73 -3.33 -10.59 1.43
N THR A 74 -2.37 -10.79 2.33
CA THR A 74 -1.29 -11.76 2.14
C THR A 74 -1.84 -13.18 1.95
N ALA A 75 -2.83 -13.59 2.75
CA ALA A 75 -3.50 -14.88 2.61
C ALA A 75 -4.25 -14.98 1.27
N GLY A 76 -4.91 -13.90 0.84
CA GLY A 76 -5.57 -13.83 -0.47
C GLY A 76 -4.57 -13.99 -1.62
N LEU A 77 -3.45 -13.26 -1.58
CA LEU A 77 -2.37 -13.39 -2.56
C LEU A 77 -1.81 -14.82 -2.60
N MET A 78 -1.56 -15.43 -1.44
CA MET A 78 -1.07 -16.82 -1.37
C MET A 78 -2.05 -17.80 -2.01
N LEU A 79 -3.35 -17.67 -1.75
CA LEU A 79 -4.38 -18.54 -2.33
C LEU A 79 -4.49 -18.39 -3.85
N VAL A 80 -4.43 -17.16 -4.36
CA VAL A 80 -4.43 -16.90 -5.81
C VAL A 80 -3.15 -17.43 -6.45
N PHE A 81 -2.00 -17.13 -5.86
CA PHE A 81 -0.67 -17.49 -6.40
C PHE A 81 -0.42 -19.00 -6.39
N ASP A 82 -1.05 -19.75 -5.50
CA ASP A 82 -0.91 -21.22 -5.44
C ASP A 82 -1.33 -21.92 -6.74
N ALA A 83 -2.22 -21.30 -7.53
CA ALA A 83 -2.60 -21.81 -8.85
C ALA A 83 -1.45 -21.77 -9.87
N PHE A 84 -0.38 -21.01 -9.61
CA PHE A 84 0.77 -20.78 -10.50
C PHE A 84 2.08 -21.37 -9.95
N ARG A 85 1.99 -22.25 -8.97
CA ARG A 85 3.13 -22.87 -8.27
C ARG A 85 4.18 -23.43 -9.23
N GLY A 86 5.46 -23.16 -8.93
CA GLY A 86 6.60 -23.63 -9.74
C GLY A 86 7.03 -22.67 -10.84
N GLY A 87 6.28 -21.60 -11.11
CA GLY A 87 6.63 -20.58 -12.10
C GLY A 87 7.36 -19.38 -11.53
N GLU A 88 7.58 -18.38 -12.37
CA GLU A 88 8.09 -17.06 -12.01
C GLU A 88 6.94 -16.04 -11.93
N ALA A 89 6.99 -15.15 -10.93
CA ALA A 89 6.07 -14.03 -10.78
C ALA A 89 6.84 -12.70 -10.95
N ILE A 90 6.53 -11.95 -12.02
CA ILE A 90 7.11 -10.62 -12.24
C ILE A 90 6.34 -9.60 -11.39
N MET A 91 7.07 -8.81 -10.59
CA MET A 91 6.49 -7.81 -9.69
C MET A 91 7.43 -6.62 -9.50
N PRO A 92 6.92 -5.45 -9.03
CA PRO A 92 7.81 -4.34 -8.70
C PRO A 92 8.66 -4.66 -7.48
N SER A 93 9.85 -4.09 -7.42
CA SER A 93 10.63 -4.12 -6.19
C SER A 93 10.20 -3.01 -5.21
N PHE A 94 9.62 -1.94 -5.70
CA PHE A 94 9.03 -0.87 -4.89
C PHE A 94 7.62 -1.28 -4.44
N THR A 95 7.56 -2.16 -3.46
CA THR A 95 6.31 -2.68 -2.87
C THR A 95 6.51 -3.08 -1.41
N PHE A 96 5.39 -3.30 -0.71
CA PHE A 96 5.43 -3.91 0.61
C PHE A 96 5.87 -5.38 0.51
N MET A 97 6.61 -5.85 1.49
CA MET A 97 7.19 -7.21 1.50
C MET A 97 6.16 -8.34 1.30
N ALA A 98 4.89 -8.10 1.60
CA ALA A 98 3.84 -9.11 1.51
C ALA A 98 3.67 -9.66 0.09
N THR A 99 3.80 -8.83 -0.95
CA THR A 99 3.70 -9.24 -2.36
C THR A 99 4.69 -10.36 -2.69
N ALA A 100 5.98 -10.13 -2.39
CA ALA A 100 7.02 -11.13 -2.63
C ALA A 100 6.96 -12.31 -1.65
N THR A 101 6.59 -12.05 -0.38
CA THR A 101 6.40 -13.11 0.62
C THR A 101 5.31 -14.09 0.19
N ALA A 102 4.16 -13.60 -0.29
CA ALA A 102 3.08 -14.45 -0.77
C ALA A 102 3.51 -15.31 -1.96
N ALA A 103 4.30 -14.75 -2.90
CA ALA A 103 4.83 -15.49 -4.03
C ALA A 103 5.74 -16.65 -3.58
N VAL A 104 6.69 -16.36 -2.68
CA VAL A 104 7.61 -17.40 -2.15
C VAL A 104 6.83 -18.51 -1.41
N TRP A 105 5.88 -18.13 -0.55
CA TRP A 105 5.04 -19.10 0.18
C TRP A 105 4.17 -19.95 -0.74
N ALA A 106 3.67 -19.38 -1.84
CA ALA A 106 2.92 -20.10 -2.88
C ALA A 106 3.82 -20.96 -3.78
N GLY A 107 5.14 -20.94 -3.60
CA GLY A 107 6.10 -21.73 -4.40
C GLY A 107 6.44 -21.10 -5.75
N LEU A 108 6.24 -19.79 -5.90
CA LEU A 108 6.69 -18.99 -7.04
C LEU A 108 8.07 -18.39 -6.78
N THR A 109 8.80 -18.13 -7.86
CA THR A 109 10.05 -17.36 -7.82
C THR A 109 9.76 -15.89 -8.15
N PRO A 110 9.94 -14.93 -7.21
CA PRO A 110 9.80 -13.52 -7.51
C PRO A 110 10.84 -13.05 -8.53
N VAL A 111 10.40 -12.31 -9.54
CA VAL A 111 11.25 -11.61 -10.51
C VAL A 111 10.95 -10.13 -10.37
N PHE A 112 11.90 -9.40 -9.77
CA PHE A 112 11.72 -7.98 -9.53
C PHE A 112 12.02 -7.17 -10.79
N CYS A 113 11.11 -6.26 -11.14
CA CYS A 113 11.26 -5.30 -12.23
C CYS A 113 11.19 -3.87 -11.69
N ASP A 114 11.70 -2.94 -12.51
CA ASP A 114 11.73 -1.54 -12.15
C ASP A 114 10.37 -0.87 -12.31
N ILE A 115 10.25 0.28 -11.70
CA ILE A 115 9.06 1.14 -11.73
C ILE A 115 9.18 2.22 -12.80
N ASP A 116 8.05 2.78 -13.19
CA ASP A 116 7.99 4.05 -13.91
C ASP A 116 8.33 5.21 -12.95
N ALA A 117 9.24 6.08 -13.37
CA ALA A 117 9.80 7.15 -12.55
C ALA A 117 8.78 8.21 -12.09
N GLU A 118 7.65 8.33 -12.80
CA GLU A 118 6.61 9.33 -12.50
C GLU A 118 5.45 8.74 -11.71
N THR A 119 4.95 7.57 -12.11
CA THR A 119 3.81 6.91 -11.46
C THR A 119 4.21 6.08 -10.26
N TRP A 120 5.48 5.71 -10.12
CA TRP A 120 6.06 4.84 -9.09
C TRP A 120 5.45 3.44 -9.04
N THR A 121 4.65 3.10 -10.04
CA THR A 121 4.10 1.76 -10.24
C THR A 121 5.00 0.94 -11.16
N LEU A 122 4.83 -0.38 -11.20
CA LEU A 122 5.57 -1.26 -12.11
C LEU A 122 5.53 -0.73 -13.55
N ASP A 123 6.68 -0.71 -14.25
CA ASP A 123 6.76 -0.28 -15.65
C ASP A 123 6.41 -1.45 -16.59
N PRO A 124 5.32 -1.37 -17.39
CA PRO A 124 4.93 -2.43 -18.32
C PRO A 124 6.03 -2.79 -19.33
N ARG A 125 6.86 -1.83 -19.74
CA ARG A 125 7.98 -2.06 -20.67
C ARG A 125 9.04 -2.96 -20.03
N ARG A 126 9.33 -2.74 -18.75
CA ARG A 126 10.27 -3.60 -17.99
C ARG A 126 9.72 -4.99 -17.78
N VAL A 127 8.40 -5.13 -17.67
CA VAL A 127 7.74 -6.44 -17.62
C VAL A 127 7.93 -7.19 -18.94
N GLU A 128 7.72 -6.56 -20.10
CA GLU A 128 7.94 -7.17 -21.41
C GLU A 128 9.40 -7.67 -21.58
N GLU A 129 10.38 -6.87 -21.15
CA GLU A 129 11.80 -7.25 -21.19
C GLU A 129 12.13 -8.42 -20.25
N ALA A 130 11.39 -8.56 -19.15
CA ALA A 130 11.62 -9.59 -18.14
C ALA A 130 10.92 -10.92 -18.41
N LEU A 131 9.94 -10.98 -19.36
CA LEU A 131 9.22 -12.19 -19.69
C LEU A 131 10.16 -13.33 -20.10
N ARG A 132 9.89 -14.54 -19.60
CA ARG A 132 10.63 -15.77 -19.87
C ARG A 132 9.64 -16.94 -20.07
N PRO A 133 10.06 -18.07 -20.65
CA PRO A 133 9.17 -19.24 -20.80
C PRO A 133 8.59 -19.78 -19.48
N HIS A 134 9.23 -19.51 -18.36
CA HIS A 134 8.78 -19.92 -17.03
C HIS A 134 7.97 -18.83 -16.29
N THR A 135 7.77 -17.66 -16.90
CA THR A 135 6.92 -16.61 -16.32
C THR A 135 5.48 -17.10 -16.37
N SER A 136 4.84 -17.22 -15.23
CA SER A 136 3.45 -17.66 -15.09
C SER A 136 2.52 -16.56 -14.58
N LEU A 137 3.09 -15.49 -14.01
CA LEU A 137 2.30 -14.45 -13.37
C LEU A 137 2.95 -13.07 -13.49
N ILE A 138 2.14 -12.05 -13.76
CA ILE A 138 2.49 -10.63 -13.65
C ILE A 138 1.70 -10.06 -12.46
N VAL A 139 2.40 -9.39 -11.53
CA VAL A 139 1.81 -8.86 -10.28
C VAL A 139 2.05 -7.36 -10.17
N PRO A 140 1.28 -6.52 -10.86
CA PRO A 140 1.35 -5.06 -10.63
C PRO A 140 0.80 -4.71 -9.25
N VAL A 141 1.27 -3.59 -8.70
CA VAL A 141 0.83 -3.10 -7.37
C VAL A 141 0.25 -1.70 -7.51
N HIS A 142 -0.90 -1.45 -6.90
CA HIS A 142 -1.49 -0.10 -6.79
C HIS A 142 -0.81 0.67 -5.65
N VAL A 143 0.43 1.13 -5.93
CA VAL A 143 1.30 1.74 -4.93
C VAL A 143 0.69 3.01 -4.35
N PHE A 144 0.60 3.09 -3.02
CA PHE A 144 -0.02 4.20 -2.26
C PHE A 144 -1.48 4.48 -2.62
N GLY A 145 -2.09 3.62 -3.44
CA GLY A 145 -3.46 3.74 -3.91
C GLY A 145 -3.60 4.36 -5.29
N ALA A 146 -2.51 4.68 -5.96
CA ALA A 146 -2.52 5.04 -7.39
C ALA A 146 -2.70 3.77 -8.23
N PRO A 147 -3.70 3.68 -9.12
CA PRO A 147 -3.87 2.54 -9.99
C PRO A 147 -2.63 2.32 -10.87
N ALA A 148 -2.16 1.07 -10.96
CA ALA A 148 -1.18 0.67 -11.96
C ALA A 148 -1.81 0.71 -13.37
N ASP A 149 -0.99 0.72 -14.43
CA ASP A 149 -1.48 0.77 -15.82
C ASP A 149 -2.18 -0.53 -16.22
N GLN A 150 -3.48 -0.63 -15.90
CA GLN A 150 -4.23 -1.88 -16.04
C GLN A 150 -4.33 -2.32 -17.51
N GLU A 151 -4.59 -1.38 -18.43
CA GLU A 151 -4.67 -1.69 -19.86
C GLU A 151 -3.35 -2.21 -20.39
N ALA A 152 -2.25 -1.57 -20.05
CA ALA A 152 -0.93 -1.99 -20.50
C ALA A 152 -0.58 -3.40 -19.98
N PHE A 153 -0.87 -3.69 -18.71
CA PHE A 153 -0.59 -5.02 -18.14
C PHE A 153 -1.49 -6.11 -18.73
N GLU A 154 -2.77 -5.84 -18.97
CA GLU A 154 -3.66 -6.78 -19.67
C GLU A 154 -3.18 -7.05 -21.11
N ALA A 155 -2.72 -6.00 -21.80
CA ALA A 155 -2.17 -6.17 -23.14
C ALA A 155 -0.87 -6.99 -23.14
N VAL A 156 0.04 -6.76 -22.19
CA VAL A 156 1.27 -7.56 -22.03
C VAL A 156 0.94 -9.01 -21.68
N GLY A 157 0.10 -9.23 -20.68
CA GLY A 157 -0.33 -10.56 -20.25
C GLY A 157 -1.02 -11.34 -21.39
N GLY A 158 -1.94 -10.68 -22.10
CA GLY A 158 -2.67 -11.29 -23.24
C GLY A 158 -1.74 -11.70 -24.38
N ARG A 159 -0.75 -10.87 -24.74
CA ARG A 159 0.24 -11.22 -25.78
C ARG A 159 1.15 -12.39 -25.36
N ALA A 160 1.50 -12.43 -24.07
CA ALA A 160 2.39 -13.45 -23.53
C ALA A 160 1.68 -14.75 -23.11
N GLY A 161 0.36 -14.77 -23.01
CA GLY A 161 -0.40 -15.86 -22.42
C GLY A 161 -0.14 -16.01 -20.90
N VAL A 162 0.17 -14.92 -20.22
CA VAL A 162 0.53 -14.87 -18.78
C VAL A 162 -0.58 -14.16 -18.00
N ALA A 163 -1.01 -14.75 -16.89
CA ALA A 163 -2.04 -14.19 -16.04
C ALA A 163 -1.57 -12.88 -15.37
N VAL A 164 -2.49 -11.93 -15.16
CA VAL A 164 -2.26 -10.70 -14.42
C VAL A 164 -3.09 -10.72 -13.14
N VAL A 165 -2.44 -10.58 -11.98
CA VAL A 165 -3.08 -10.48 -10.66
C VAL A 165 -2.56 -9.23 -9.97
N TYR A 166 -3.46 -8.33 -9.60
CA TYR A 166 -3.05 -7.08 -8.95
C TYR A 166 -2.96 -7.23 -7.43
N ASP A 167 -1.83 -6.82 -6.87
CA ASP A 167 -1.79 -6.48 -5.45
C ASP A 167 -2.46 -5.11 -5.26
N ALA A 168 -3.73 -5.15 -4.91
CA ALA A 168 -4.59 -4.01 -4.68
C ALA A 168 -4.71 -3.68 -3.17
N ALA A 169 -3.67 -4.00 -2.36
CA ALA A 169 -3.71 -3.77 -0.91
C ALA A 169 -4.03 -2.32 -0.52
N HIS A 170 -3.86 -1.37 -1.43
CA HIS A 170 -4.18 0.05 -1.27
C HIS A 170 -5.34 0.50 -2.19
N GLY A 171 -6.03 -0.44 -2.84
CA GLY A 171 -6.97 -0.17 -3.92
C GLY A 171 -8.34 0.32 -3.50
N PHE A 172 -8.84 -0.02 -2.30
CA PHE A 172 -10.15 0.48 -1.85
C PHE A 172 -10.19 2.01 -1.80
N GLY A 173 -11.20 2.59 -2.49
CA GLY A 173 -11.34 4.03 -2.68
C GLY A 173 -10.58 4.60 -3.88
N ALA A 174 -9.77 3.80 -4.59
CA ALA A 174 -9.18 4.17 -5.86
C ALA A 174 -10.17 3.94 -7.00
N LEU A 175 -10.11 4.81 -8.02
CA LEU A 175 -10.91 4.68 -9.24
C LEU A 175 -10.00 4.65 -10.46
N HIS A 176 -10.44 3.93 -11.48
CA HIS A 176 -9.92 3.94 -12.82
C HIS A 176 -11.09 4.18 -13.79
N ASP A 177 -11.02 5.27 -14.57
CA ASP A 177 -12.11 5.73 -15.44
C ASP A 177 -13.47 5.76 -14.72
N ASP A 178 -13.51 6.42 -13.54
CA ASP A 178 -14.67 6.58 -12.66
C ASP A 178 -15.25 5.27 -12.08
N HIS A 179 -14.60 4.12 -12.31
CA HIS A 179 -15.00 2.84 -11.72
C HIS A 179 -14.02 2.42 -10.61
N PRO A 180 -14.49 1.81 -9.52
CA PRO A 180 -13.59 1.22 -8.53
C PRO A 180 -12.61 0.24 -9.18
N VAL A 181 -11.34 0.27 -8.77
CA VAL A 181 -10.40 -0.78 -9.18
C VAL A 181 -10.91 -2.12 -8.63
N GLY A 182 -10.77 -3.19 -9.43
CA GLY A 182 -11.31 -4.52 -9.06
C GLY A 182 -11.68 -5.40 -10.26
N LEU A 183 -12.02 -4.75 -11.40
CA LEU A 183 -12.56 -5.43 -12.59
C LEU A 183 -11.50 -6.08 -13.48
N ARG A 184 -10.25 -5.61 -13.42
CA ARG A 184 -9.21 -5.98 -14.38
C ARG A 184 -8.31 -7.10 -13.88
N GLY A 185 -7.72 -7.83 -14.82
CA GLY A 185 -6.88 -9.01 -14.57
C GLY A 185 -7.69 -10.24 -14.17
N LEU A 186 -6.99 -11.31 -13.83
CA LEU A 186 -7.60 -12.55 -13.31
C LEU A 186 -8.21 -12.30 -11.91
N ALA A 187 -7.52 -11.53 -11.07
CA ALA A 187 -7.98 -11.13 -9.75
C ALA A 187 -7.28 -9.85 -9.28
N GLN A 188 -7.94 -9.15 -8.35
CA GLN A 188 -7.34 -8.08 -7.56
C GLN A 188 -7.49 -8.40 -6.07
N VAL A 189 -6.39 -8.26 -5.31
CA VAL A 189 -6.35 -8.67 -3.90
C VAL A 189 -6.16 -7.46 -3.00
N PHE A 190 -7.18 -7.16 -2.21
CA PHE A 190 -7.28 -5.98 -1.36
C PHE A 190 -6.94 -6.29 0.09
N SER A 191 -6.42 -5.29 0.81
CA SER A 191 -6.22 -5.35 2.26
C SER A 191 -7.29 -4.53 2.97
N THR A 192 -7.80 -5.07 4.08
CA THR A 192 -8.71 -4.39 5.00
C THR A 192 -8.15 -4.30 6.42
N SER A 193 -6.80 -4.26 6.52
CA SER A 193 -6.08 -4.06 7.78
C SER A 193 -6.29 -2.65 8.34
N PRO A 194 -5.95 -2.36 9.62
CA PRO A 194 -6.33 -1.11 10.30
C PRO A 194 -5.83 0.17 9.64
N THR A 195 -4.82 0.08 8.77
CA THR A 195 -4.23 1.26 8.11
C THR A 195 -4.90 1.62 6.78
N LYS A 196 -5.88 0.82 6.33
CA LYS A 196 -6.54 0.98 5.02
C LYS A 196 -7.77 1.89 5.11
N LEU A 197 -8.37 2.21 3.97
CA LEU A 197 -9.59 3.02 3.93
C LEU A 197 -10.81 2.18 4.32
N LEU A 198 -10.88 0.93 3.86
CA LEU A 198 -11.87 -0.06 4.28
C LEU A 198 -11.21 -0.96 5.35
N ILE A 199 -11.85 -1.14 6.51
CA ILE A 199 -11.25 -1.78 7.69
C ILE A 199 -12.13 -2.90 8.21
N THR A 200 -11.52 -4.08 8.46
CA THR A 200 -12.14 -5.22 9.13
C THR A 200 -11.39 -5.64 10.40
N ALA A 201 -10.58 -4.74 11.00
CA ALA A 201 -9.49 -4.98 11.93
C ALA A 201 -8.31 -5.69 11.24
N GLU A 202 -8.39 -6.97 10.95
CA GLU A 202 -7.53 -7.68 10.01
C GLU A 202 -8.39 -8.36 8.95
N GLY A 203 -7.94 -8.35 7.70
CA GLY A 203 -8.67 -8.98 6.61
C GLY A 203 -8.11 -8.63 5.23
N GLY A 204 -8.70 -9.26 4.24
CA GLY A 204 -8.49 -9.00 2.83
C GLY A 204 -9.67 -9.47 2.00
N VAL A 205 -9.66 -9.10 0.75
CA VAL A 205 -10.70 -9.47 -0.23
C VAL A 205 -10.02 -9.82 -1.53
N VAL A 206 -10.44 -10.90 -2.15
CA VAL A 206 -10.07 -11.25 -3.53
C VAL A 206 -11.27 -10.97 -4.41
N ALA A 207 -11.14 -10.00 -5.32
CA ALA A 207 -12.12 -9.68 -6.35
C ALA A 207 -11.77 -10.42 -7.65
N THR A 208 -12.73 -11.12 -8.26
CA THR A 208 -12.52 -11.82 -9.52
C THR A 208 -13.83 -11.98 -10.31
N GLY A 209 -13.73 -12.06 -11.63
CA GLY A 209 -14.82 -12.45 -12.51
C GLY A 209 -14.81 -13.97 -12.84
N ASP A 210 -13.82 -14.72 -12.34
CA ASP A 210 -13.64 -16.14 -12.67
C ASP A 210 -14.32 -17.04 -11.63
N ASP A 211 -15.33 -17.79 -12.06
CA ASP A 211 -16.12 -18.68 -11.22
C ASP A 211 -15.29 -19.82 -10.61
N GLU A 212 -14.35 -20.39 -11.37
CA GLU A 212 -13.50 -21.50 -10.92
C GLU A 212 -12.50 -21.01 -9.86
N LEU A 213 -11.89 -19.86 -10.10
CA LEU A 213 -11.00 -19.23 -9.12
C LEU A 213 -11.78 -18.89 -7.84
N ALA A 214 -12.97 -18.31 -7.95
CA ALA A 214 -13.78 -17.97 -6.77
C ALA A 214 -14.16 -19.22 -5.95
N ALA A 215 -14.54 -20.31 -6.60
CA ALA A 215 -14.81 -21.60 -5.95
C ALA A 215 -13.55 -22.16 -5.28
N ARG A 216 -12.41 -22.12 -5.97
CA ARG A 216 -11.11 -22.51 -5.43
C ARG A 216 -10.73 -21.69 -4.19
N LEU A 217 -10.90 -20.37 -4.23
CA LEU A 217 -10.59 -19.48 -3.11
C LEU A 217 -11.46 -19.78 -1.89
N ARG A 218 -12.78 -20.00 -2.09
CA ARG A 218 -13.70 -20.37 -1.00
C ARG A 218 -13.33 -21.70 -0.36
N ALA A 219 -12.97 -22.71 -1.13
CA ALA A 219 -12.45 -23.97 -0.61
C ALA A 219 -11.07 -23.78 0.04
N GLY A 220 -10.16 -23.02 -0.58
CA GLY A 220 -8.79 -22.79 -0.11
C GLY A 220 -8.71 -22.13 1.25
N ARG A 221 -9.56 -21.15 1.52
CA ARG A 221 -9.64 -20.50 2.84
C ARG A 221 -10.19 -21.43 3.94
N GLU A 222 -10.70 -22.61 3.55
CA GLU A 222 -11.23 -23.69 4.39
C GLU A 222 -10.37 -24.96 4.30
N TYR A 223 -9.05 -24.81 4.24
CA TYR A 223 -8.08 -25.92 4.11
C TYR A 223 -8.18 -26.70 2.79
N GLY A 224 -8.79 -26.17 1.73
CA GLY A 224 -9.05 -26.85 0.48
C GLY A 224 -10.32 -27.71 0.48
N ASN A 225 -11.13 -27.61 1.53
CA ASN A 225 -12.33 -28.40 1.75
C ASN A 225 -13.55 -27.73 1.09
N ALA A 226 -14.20 -28.46 0.18
CA ALA A 226 -15.43 -28.00 -0.47
C ALA A 226 -16.72 -28.37 0.33
N GLY A 227 -16.59 -29.01 1.50
CA GLY A 227 -17.71 -29.34 2.39
C GLY A 227 -17.83 -30.83 2.76
N ASP A 228 -16.99 -31.69 2.21
CA ASP A 228 -17.01 -33.16 2.38
C ASP A 228 -15.90 -33.72 3.28
N HIS A 229 -15.07 -32.86 3.87
CA HIS A 229 -13.89 -33.19 4.67
C HIS A 229 -12.77 -33.93 3.90
N ASP A 230 -12.85 -33.97 2.56
CA ASP A 230 -11.78 -34.48 1.68
C ASP A 230 -11.21 -33.31 0.86
N PRO A 231 -10.11 -32.67 1.31
CA PRO A 231 -9.59 -31.48 0.65
C PRO A 231 -9.05 -31.82 -0.74
N ALA A 232 -9.62 -31.17 -1.77
CA ALA A 232 -9.18 -31.33 -3.16
C ALA A 232 -7.74 -30.84 -3.41
N TYR A 233 -7.23 -29.94 -2.55
CA TYR A 233 -5.85 -29.43 -2.57
C TYR A 233 -5.48 -28.85 -1.20
N PRO A 234 -4.18 -28.68 -0.89
CA PRO A 234 -3.76 -28.09 0.38
C PRO A 234 -4.14 -26.61 0.46
N GLY A 235 -5.13 -26.27 1.27
CA GLY A 235 -5.49 -24.92 1.66
C GLY A 235 -5.06 -24.64 3.10
N PHE A 236 -5.49 -23.51 3.66
CA PHE A 236 -5.19 -23.15 5.04
C PHE A 236 -6.34 -22.35 5.67
N ASN A 237 -6.26 -22.09 6.97
CA ASN A 237 -7.24 -21.23 7.62
C ASN A 237 -7.04 -19.78 7.24
N ALA A 238 -7.82 -19.30 6.28
CA ALA A 238 -7.79 -17.92 5.80
C ALA A 238 -9.18 -17.26 5.88
N ARG A 239 -10.02 -17.69 6.84
CA ARG A 239 -11.36 -17.11 7.03
C ARG A 239 -11.31 -15.72 7.62
N LEU A 240 -12.16 -14.83 7.14
CA LEU A 240 -12.55 -13.62 7.87
C LEU A 240 -13.59 -14.01 8.94
N SER A 241 -13.49 -13.41 10.13
CA SER A 241 -14.49 -13.62 11.19
C SER A 241 -15.78 -12.85 10.89
N GLU A 242 -16.89 -13.29 11.48
CA GLU A 242 -18.18 -12.59 11.41
C GLU A 242 -18.08 -11.16 11.99
N MET A 243 -17.34 -11.01 13.07
CA MET A 243 -17.09 -9.69 13.68
C MET A 243 -16.30 -8.75 12.74
N GLY A 244 -15.32 -9.31 12.00
CA GLY A 244 -14.60 -8.55 10.99
C GLY A 244 -15.50 -8.13 9.83
N ALA A 245 -16.42 -9.01 9.41
CA ALA A 245 -17.39 -8.71 8.37
C ALA A 245 -18.38 -7.61 8.79
N LEU A 246 -18.88 -7.61 10.03
CA LEU A 246 -19.73 -6.55 10.59
C LEU A 246 -19.02 -5.20 10.58
N LEU A 247 -17.76 -5.17 11.02
CA LEU A 247 -16.96 -3.95 10.96
C LEU A 247 -16.74 -3.50 9.50
N GLY A 248 -16.49 -4.45 8.60
CA GLY A 248 -16.31 -4.19 7.17
C GLY A 248 -17.55 -3.60 6.50
N LEU A 249 -18.73 -4.11 6.82
CA LEU A 249 -20.00 -3.57 6.34
C LEU A 249 -20.20 -2.10 6.75
N ALA A 250 -20.00 -1.78 8.01
CA ALA A 250 -20.10 -0.42 8.51
C ALA A 250 -18.98 0.50 7.96
N SER A 251 -17.77 -0.04 7.78
CA SER A 251 -16.64 0.69 7.19
C SER A 251 -16.87 1.00 5.70
N LEU A 252 -17.57 0.13 4.96
CA LEU A 252 -17.88 0.33 3.55
C LEU A 252 -18.73 1.59 3.32
N GLU A 253 -19.63 1.92 4.25
CA GLU A 253 -20.44 3.15 4.20
C GLU A 253 -19.58 4.43 4.29
N LEU A 254 -18.43 4.35 4.93
CA LEU A 254 -17.52 5.48 5.11
C LEU A 254 -16.52 5.64 3.94
N LEU A 255 -16.33 4.59 3.14
CA LEU A 255 -15.24 4.47 2.17
C LEU A 255 -15.14 5.65 1.21
N GLU A 256 -16.23 6.03 0.56
CA GLU A 256 -16.22 7.11 -0.45
C GLU A 256 -15.97 8.48 0.21
N GLY A 257 -16.51 8.72 1.40
CA GLY A 257 -16.25 9.93 2.19
C GLY A 257 -14.77 10.06 2.55
N GLU A 258 -14.16 8.96 3.01
CA GLU A 258 -12.73 8.87 3.34
C GLU A 258 -11.85 9.09 2.11
N ALA A 259 -12.18 8.47 0.98
CA ALA A 259 -11.44 8.64 -0.26
C ALA A 259 -11.46 10.10 -0.73
N ARG A 260 -12.62 10.74 -0.75
CA ARG A 260 -12.75 12.18 -1.08
C ARG A 260 -11.96 13.06 -0.13
N ARG A 261 -12.08 12.82 1.19
CA ARG A 261 -11.36 13.61 2.21
C ARG A 261 -9.85 13.51 2.03
N ARG A 262 -9.32 12.32 1.81
CA ARG A 262 -7.87 12.11 1.56
C ARG A 262 -7.41 12.80 0.28
N ASN A 263 -8.20 12.78 -0.78
CA ASN A 263 -7.88 13.51 -2.02
C ASN A 263 -7.84 15.03 -1.81
N THR A 264 -8.78 15.59 -1.01
CA THR A 264 -8.76 17.02 -0.63
C THR A 264 -7.47 17.38 0.10
N LEU A 265 -7.08 16.60 1.11
CA LEU A 265 -5.88 16.84 1.90
C LEU A 265 -4.59 16.66 1.08
N ALA A 266 -4.54 15.64 0.21
CA ALA A 266 -3.43 15.43 -0.72
C ALA A 266 -3.29 16.58 -1.72
N GLY A 267 -4.43 17.08 -2.23
CA GLY A 267 -4.45 18.27 -3.08
C GLY A 267 -3.96 19.52 -2.36
N LEU A 268 -4.26 19.66 -1.06
CA LEU A 268 -3.72 20.78 -0.25
C LEU A 268 -2.20 20.66 -0.08
N TYR A 269 -1.68 19.47 0.28
CA TYR A 269 -0.23 19.24 0.35
C TYR A 269 0.46 19.60 -0.96
N ARG A 270 -0.07 19.13 -2.11
CA ARG A 270 0.52 19.42 -3.43
C ARG A 270 0.64 20.92 -3.65
N ARG A 271 -0.44 21.69 -3.51
CA ARG A 271 -0.44 23.14 -3.68
C ARG A 271 0.55 23.89 -2.79
N LEU A 272 0.76 23.38 -1.56
CA LEU A 272 1.66 24.03 -0.59
C LEU A 272 3.13 23.67 -0.80
N LEU A 273 3.42 22.54 -1.45
CA LEU A 273 4.77 22.00 -1.57
C LEU A 273 5.32 22.03 -3.01
N GLU A 274 4.50 22.23 -4.05
CA GLU A 274 4.92 22.12 -5.46
C GLU A 274 5.96 23.16 -5.89
N GLU A 275 5.99 24.32 -5.24
CA GLU A 275 6.95 25.38 -5.53
C GLU A 275 8.28 25.22 -4.76
N ILE A 276 8.39 24.23 -3.85
CA ILE A 276 9.62 24.02 -3.09
C ILE A 276 10.61 23.20 -3.96
N PRO A 277 11.81 23.77 -4.26
CA PRO A 277 12.82 23.07 -5.06
C PRO A 277 13.15 21.68 -4.51
N GLY A 278 13.26 20.72 -5.40
CA GLY A 278 13.59 19.33 -5.05
C GLY A 278 12.41 18.48 -4.54
N ILE A 279 11.21 19.05 -4.37
CA ILE A 279 10.00 18.28 -4.05
C ILE A 279 9.29 17.85 -5.34
N SER A 280 8.90 16.59 -5.40
CA SER A 280 8.01 16.08 -6.44
C SER A 280 7.07 15.01 -5.88
N PHE A 281 6.05 14.63 -6.67
CA PHE A 281 4.95 13.78 -6.22
C PHE A 281 4.72 12.65 -7.19
N GLN A 282 4.16 11.56 -6.70
CA GLN A 282 3.64 10.49 -7.54
C GLN A 282 2.62 11.06 -8.54
N ARG A 283 2.80 10.80 -9.82
CA ARG A 283 1.85 11.17 -10.87
C ARG A 283 0.67 10.21 -10.86
N ILE A 284 -0.53 10.75 -10.70
CA ILE A 284 -1.77 10.02 -10.92
C ILE A 284 -2.14 10.22 -12.38
N ARG A 285 -2.45 9.14 -13.10
CA ARG A 285 -2.78 9.20 -14.52
C ARG A 285 -4.12 9.90 -14.73
N PRO A 286 -4.33 10.56 -15.88
CA PRO A 286 -5.65 11.08 -16.26
C PRO A 286 -6.67 9.94 -16.25
N GLY A 287 -7.88 10.20 -15.75
CA GLY A 287 -8.93 9.20 -15.57
C GLY A 287 -8.83 8.42 -14.25
N ASP A 288 -7.68 8.44 -13.56
CA ASP A 288 -7.51 7.77 -12.29
C ASP A 288 -7.77 8.69 -11.09
N ARG A 289 -8.26 8.11 -10.00
CA ARG A 289 -8.30 8.69 -8.66
C ARG A 289 -7.51 7.78 -7.71
N SER A 290 -6.49 8.32 -7.06
CA SER A 290 -5.79 7.58 -5.98
C SER A 290 -6.67 7.49 -4.74
N SER A 291 -6.59 6.38 -4.02
CA SER A 291 -7.15 6.29 -2.66
C SER A 291 -6.35 7.14 -1.67
N TYR A 292 -5.13 7.50 -2.01
CA TYR A 292 -4.15 8.10 -1.09
C TYR A 292 -4.13 7.38 0.25
N LYS A 293 -3.93 6.05 0.18
CA LYS A 293 -3.67 5.27 1.42
C LYS A 293 -2.46 5.85 2.14
N ASP A 294 -1.43 6.24 1.39
CA ASP A 294 -0.30 7.04 1.86
C ASP A 294 -0.11 8.25 0.94
N PHE A 295 0.35 9.36 1.50
CA PHE A 295 0.82 10.53 0.74
C PHE A 295 2.32 10.62 0.88
N SER A 296 3.03 10.38 -0.20
CA SER A 296 4.50 10.40 -0.23
C SER A 296 5.00 11.48 -1.16
N ILE A 297 6.09 12.13 -0.77
CA ILE A 297 6.84 13.08 -1.58
C ILE A 297 8.21 12.50 -1.91
N ARG A 298 8.79 12.92 -3.01
CA ARG A 298 10.17 12.65 -3.40
C ARG A 298 10.99 13.89 -3.08
N ILE A 299 12.16 13.74 -2.43
CA ILE A 299 13.03 14.81 -2.00
C ILE A 299 14.39 14.64 -2.66
N ARG A 300 14.69 15.44 -3.67
CA ARG A 300 16.00 15.47 -4.33
C ARG A 300 16.96 16.36 -3.55
N ALA A 301 17.92 15.77 -2.87
CA ALA A 301 18.83 16.46 -1.97
C ALA A 301 19.62 17.61 -2.66
N ALA A 302 20.01 17.44 -3.93
CA ALA A 302 20.76 18.44 -4.69
C ALA A 302 19.99 19.76 -4.89
N GLU A 303 18.65 19.69 -4.95
CA GLU A 303 17.78 20.85 -5.16
C GLU A 303 17.18 21.33 -3.83
N PHE A 304 16.80 20.39 -2.96
CA PHE A 304 16.20 20.71 -1.66
C PHE A 304 17.21 21.19 -0.62
N GLY A 305 18.46 20.75 -0.70
CA GLY A 305 19.56 21.11 0.22
C GLY A 305 19.71 20.13 1.40
N LEU A 306 18.83 19.16 1.58
CA LEU A 306 18.88 18.12 2.61
C LEU A 306 18.54 16.76 2.04
N HIS A 307 19.21 15.72 2.53
CA HIS A 307 18.82 14.34 2.24
C HIS A 307 17.51 13.98 2.94
N ARG A 308 16.70 13.08 2.34
CA ARG A 308 15.43 12.61 2.87
C ARG A 308 15.49 12.24 4.36
N ASP A 309 16.53 11.54 4.81
CA ASP A 309 16.69 11.13 6.22
C ASP A 309 16.95 12.32 7.15
N GLN A 310 17.60 13.37 6.66
CA GLN A 310 17.77 14.61 7.42
C GLN A 310 16.44 15.35 7.58
N VAL A 311 15.64 15.38 6.51
CA VAL A 311 14.27 15.94 6.55
C VAL A 311 13.39 15.15 7.53
N ALA A 312 13.45 13.82 7.49
CA ALA A 312 12.69 12.96 8.41
C ALA A 312 13.05 13.23 9.88
N ARG A 313 14.35 13.31 10.21
CA ARG A 313 14.82 13.63 11.57
C ARG A 313 14.42 15.03 12.01
N ALA A 314 14.48 16.00 11.11
CA ALA A 314 14.07 17.37 11.42
C ALA A 314 12.55 17.49 11.62
N LEU A 315 11.74 16.77 10.85
CA LEU A 315 10.29 16.66 11.05
C LEU A 315 9.93 15.93 12.35
N GLU A 316 10.70 14.92 12.75
CA GLU A 316 10.56 14.26 14.06
C GLU A 316 10.78 15.25 15.21
N ALA A 317 11.78 16.15 15.11
CA ALA A 317 11.98 17.22 16.08
C ALA A 317 10.81 18.23 16.12
N GLU A 318 10.08 18.39 15.03
CA GLU A 318 8.83 19.16 14.95
C GLU A 318 7.62 18.42 15.53
N GLY A 319 7.78 17.15 15.95
CA GLY A 319 6.71 16.26 16.39
C GLY A 319 5.91 15.62 15.25
N VAL A 320 6.41 15.62 14.03
CA VAL A 320 5.74 15.04 12.84
C VAL A 320 6.27 13.65 12.56
N ALA A 321 5.42 12.61 12.68
CA ALA A 321 5.77 11.25 12.32
C ALA A 321 5.82 11.08 10.80
N THR A 322 6.90 10.48 10.29
CA THR A 322 7.10 10.18 8.87
C THR A 322 7.58 8.74 8.66
N ARG A 323 7.55 8.25 7.41
CA ARG A 323 8.09 6.94 7.03
C ARG A 323 8.70 6.98 5.63
N ALA A 324 9.73 6.17 5.42
CA ALA A 324 10.28 5.90 4.10
C ALA A 324 9.72 4.57 3.56
N TYR A 325 8.64 4.60 2.83
CA TYR A 325 8.07 3.44 2.16
C TYR A 325 8.52 3.44 0.69
N TYR A 326 9.16 2.39 0.18
CA TYR A 326 9.51 1.14 0.85
C TYR A 326 11.04 1.02 0.91
N VAL A 327 11.59 1.11 2.11
CA VAL A 327 13.05 1.06 2.32
C VAL A 327 13.36 -0.01 3.38
N PRO A 328 14.20 -1.01 3.06
CA PRO A 328 14.80 -1.26 1.75
C PRO A 328 13.78 -1.77 0.73
N PRO A 329 14.03 -1.61 -0.59
CA PRO A 329 13.20 -2.21 -1.63
C PRO A 329 13.26 -3.74 -1.58
N ALA A 330 12.25 -4.43 -2.14
CA ALA A 330 12.09 -5.88 -1.97
C ALA A 330 13.32 -6.68 -2.41
N HIS A 331 13.98 -6.32 -3.54
CA HIS A 331 15.17 -7.02 -4.03
C HIS A 331 16.37 -6.92 -3.09
N ARG A 332 16.44 -5.91 -2.20
CA ARG A 332 17.51 -5.73 -1.20
C ARG A 332 17.13 -6.32 0.17
N MET A 333 15.89 -6.79 0.36
CA MET A 333 15.49 -7.44 1.60
C MET A 333 16.18 -8.80 1.75
N ARG A 334 16.72 -9.09 2.94
CA ARG A 334 17.48 -10.34 3.24
C ARG A 334 16.71 -11.62 2.88
N ALA A 335 15.38 -11.59 2.96
CA ALA A 335 14.54 -12.73 2.64
C ALA A 335 14.56 -13.09 1.14
N PHE A 336 14.76 -12.10 0.25
CA PHE A 336 14.66 -12.26 -1.19
C PHE A 336 16.02 -12.12 -1.91
N ALA A 337 17.03 -11.52 -1.27
CA ALA A 337 18.37 -11.31 -1.84
C ALA A 337 19.14 -12.63 -2.10
N ARG A 338 18.72 -13.75 -1.50
CA ARG A 338 19.39 -15.05 -1.58
C ARG A 338 19.20 -15.79 -2.92
N GLY A 339 18.35 -15.28 -3.81
CA GLY A 339 18.03 -15.91 -5.10
C GLY A 339 19.12 -15.79 -6.18
N GLY A 340 20.28 -15.20 -5.88
CA GLY A 340 21.45 -15.18 -6.77
C GLY A 340 21.32 -14.24 -7.99
N ARG A 341 20.27 -13.47 -8.15
CA ARG A 341 20.16 -12.43 -9.18
C ARG A 341 20.76 -11.12 -8.68
N ALA A 342 21.70 -10.54 -9.42
CA ALA A 342 22.21 -9.19 -9.17
C ALA A 342 21.22 -8.18 -9.76
N TYR A 343 20.39 -7.54 -8.90
CA TYR A 343 19.40 -6.56 -9.36
C TYR A 343 19.90 -5.11 -9.37
N ASP A 344 20.98 -4.78 -8.65
CA ASP A 344 21.39 -3.39 -8.39
C ASP A 344 21.59 -2.52 -9.64
N ALA A 345 22.05 -3.10 -10.76
CA ALA A 345 22.18 -2.39 -12.02
C ALA A 345 20.89 -2.38 -12.88
N MET A 346 19.85 -3.10 -12.47
CA MET A 346 18.64 -3.34 -13.26
C MET A 346 17.42 -2.54 -12.77
N LEU A 347 17.49 -1.92 -11.58
CA LEU A 347 16.35 -1.26 -10.93
C LEU A 347 16.70 0.19 -10.49
N PRO A 348 17.26 1.02 -11.40
CA PRO A 348 17.77 2.34 -11.04
C PRO A 348 16.67 3.30 -10.56
N GLU A 349 15.44 3.23 -11.10
CA GLU A 349 14.34 4.10 -10.67
C GLU A 349 13.83 3.73 -9.29
N THR A 350 13.74 2.43 -9.00
CA THR A 350 13.39 1.91 -7.66
C THR A 350 14.41 2.37 -6.62
N ASP A 351 15.71 2.23 -6.91
CA ASP A 351 16.76 2.59 -5.97
C ASP A 351 16.78 4.11 -5.72
N ALA A 352 16.70 4.92 -6.78
CA ALA A 352 16.65 6.37 -6.66
C ALA A 352 15.42 6.83 -5.84
N LEU A 353 14.24 6.24 -6.11
CA LEU A 353 13.03 6.59 -5.35
C LEU A 353 13.15 6.18 -3.88
N CYS A 354 13.73 5.01 -3.58
CA CYS A 354 13.93 4.56 -2.20
C CYS A 354 14.85 5.48 -1.39
N ASP A 355 15.82 6.12 -2.04
CA ASP A 355 16.70 7.09 -1.38
C ASP A 355 16.03 8.44 -1.13
N GLU A 356 14.97 8.78 -1.88
CA GLU A 356 14.38 10.10 -1.93
C GLU A 356 12.95 10.18 -1.36
N VAL A 357 12.24 9.05 -1.23
CA VAL A 357 10.81 9.02 -0.83
C VAL A 357 10.62 9.24 0.67
N LEU A 358 9.65 10.09 1.04
CA LEU A 358 9.20 10.32 2.40
C LEU A 358 7.67 10.41 2.46
N THR A 359 7.05 9.59 3.28
CA THR A 359 5.60 9.58 3.52
C THR A 359 5.25 10.55 4.64
N LEU A 360 4.30 11.43 4.38
CA LEU A 360 3.78 12.45 5.29
C LEU A 360 2.46 12.02 5.92
N PRO A 361 2.05 12.62 7.05
CA PRO A 361 0.76 12.33 7.69
C PRO A 361 -0.42 12.51 6.74
N LEU A 362 -1.24 11.45 6.58
CA LEU A 362 -2.49 11.52 5.84
C LEU A 362 -3.52 10.51 6.37
N TYR A 363 -4.65 11.00 6.89
CA TYR A 363 -5.80 10.21 7.35
C TYR A 363 -7.05 11.10 7.38
N GLY A 364 -8.26 10.51 7.35
CA GLY A 364 -9.52 11.26 7.21
C GLY A 364 -9.75 12.34 8.27
N ALA A 365 -9.37 12.06 9.53
CA ALA A 365 -9.54 13.01 10.65
C ALA A 365 -8.45 14.10 10.70
N LEU A 366 -7.45 14.10 9.81
CA LEU A 366 -6.42 15.12 9.75
C LEU A 366 -7.04 16.47 9.37
N GLN A 367 -6.66 17.54 10.11
CA GLN A 367 -7.17 18.87 9.83
C GLN A 367 -6.35 19.54 8.72
N GLU A 368 -6.97 20.42 7.94
CA GLU A 368 -6.27 21.19 6.90
C GLU A 368 -5.18 22.09 7.50
N SER A 369 -5.46 22.66 8.68
CA SER A 369 -4.46 23.42 9.44
C SER A 369 -3.23 22.59 9.85
N ASP A 370 -3.37 21.26 10.06
CA ASP A 370 -2.23 20.40 10.34
C ASP A 370 -1.39 20.20 9.07
N VAL A 371 -2.04 20.03 7.91
CA VAL A 371 -1.38 19.96 6.60
C VAL A 371 -0.59 21.24 6.32
N GLU A 372 -1.20 22.42 6.55
CA GLU A 372 -0.54 23.72 6.38
C GLU A 372 0.68 23.84 7.29
N ARG A 373 0.58 23.39 8.54
CA ARG A 373 1.70 23.42 9.51
C ARG A 373 2.83 22.48 9.11
N VAL A 374 2.52 21.25 8.62
CA VAL A 374 3.54 20.31 8.12
C VAL A 374 4.25 20.91 6.90
N ALA A 375 3.49 21.50 5.97
CA ALA A 375 4.06 22.15 4.79
C ALA A 375 4.96 23.34 5.17
N ALA A 376 4.55 24.15 6.15
CA ALA A 376 5.37 25.24 6.68
C ALA A 376 6.67 24.74 7.34
N CYS A 377 6.64 23.59 8.03
CA CYS A 377 7.86 22.95 8.53
C CYS A 377 8.78 22.57 7.38
N ILE A 378 8.27 21.91 6.34
CA ILE A 378 9.07 21.47 5.17
C ILE A 378 9.71 22.69 4.47
N LEU A 379 8.95 23.77 4.26
CA LEU A 379 9.46 25.01 3.69
C LEU A 379 10.60 25.59 4.56
N SER A 380 10.41 25.67 5.88
CA SER A 380 11.44 26.21 6.78
C SER A 380 12.71 25.36 6.84
N LEU A 381 12.58 24.03 6.61
CA LEU A 381 13.73 23.12 6.50
C LEU A 381 14.50 23.36 5.20
N HIS A 382 13.82 23.64 4.08
CA HIS A 382 14.46 24.01 2.83
C HIS A 382 15.21 25.36 2.96
N GLU A 383 14.53 26.39 3.47
CA GLU A 383 15.14 27.73 3.68
C GLU A 383 16.32 27.69 4.64
N GLY A 384 16.26 26.85 5.67
CA GLY A 384 17.31 26.68 6.69
C GLY A 384 18.27 25.51 6.44
N ALA A 385 18.31 24.94 5.23
CA ALA A 385 18.95 23.65 4.94
C ALA A 385 20.42 23.56 5.41
N ALA A 386 21.23 24.59 5.22
CA ALA A 386 22.63 24.61 5.64
C ALA A 386 22.77 24.47 7.16
N GLY A 387 21.94 25.18 7.94
CA GLY A 387 21.93 25.09 9.42
C GLY A 387 21.44 23.72 9.90
N VAL A 388 20.39 23.20 9.28
CA VAL A 388 19.86 21.85 9.61
C VAL A 388 20.88 20.77 9.31
N ALA A 389 21.56 20.83 8.15
CA ALA A 389 22.61 19.88 7.80
C ALA A 389 23.75 19.90 8.82
N ALA A 390 24.18 21.09 9.25
CA ALA A 390 25.22 21.26 10.26
C ALA A 390 24.78 20.69 11.63
N ALA A 391 23.55 20.94 12.06
CA ALA A 391 23.01 20.42 13.33
C ALA A 391 22.87 18.90 13.35
N LEU A 392 22.64 18.26 12.17
CA LEU A 392 22.49 16.83 12.01
C LEU A 392 23.80 16.11 11.66
N ALA A 393 24.90 16.85 11.45
CA ALA A 393 26.21 16.24 11.21
C ALA A 393 26.64 15.42 12.44
N PRO A 394 27.26 14.24 12.25
CA PRO A 394 27.81 13.48 13.37
C PRO A 394 28.82 14.35 14.13
N SER A 395 28.70 14.42 15.46
CA SER A 395 29.73 15.07 16.30
C SER A 395 31.09 14.49 15.91
N PRO A 396 32.14 15.35 15.70
CA PRO A 396 33.48 14.84 15.48
C PRO A 396 33.84 13.92 16.66
N ALA A 397 34.24 12.68 16.34
CA ALA A 397 34.68 11.73 17.36
C ALA A 397 35.72 12.42 18.24
N ALA A 398 35.53 12.37 19.56
CA ALA A 398 36.54 12.88 20.49
C ALA A 398 37.88 12.23 20.13
N PRO A 399 38.99 12.99 20.05
CA PRO A 399 40.29 12.42 19.77
C PRO A 399 40.55 11.28 20.76
N PRO A 400 41.14 10.13 20.31
CA PRO A 400 41.45 9.07 21.24
C PRO A 400 42.32 9.63 22.36
N GLY A 401 41.81 9.51 23.59
CA GLY A 401 42.57 9.94 24.77
C GLY A 401 43.93 9.26 24.74
N ILE A 402 44.99 10.07 24.80
CA ILE A 402 46.36 9.59 24.95
C ILE A 402 46.42 8.89 26.32
N PRO A 403 46.97 7.65 26.39
CA PRO A 403 46.99 6.86 27.60
C PRO A 403 47.83 7.50 28.71
#